data_7ac4d7a9ab7666405f2a74d4aa46c7fa
#
_entry.id   7ac4d7a9ab7666405f2a74d4aa46c7fa
#
_cell.length_a   1.000
_cell.length_b   1.000
_cell.length_c   1.000
_cell.angle_alpha   90.00
_cell.angle_beta   90.00
_cell.angle_gamma   90.00
#
_symmetry.space_group_name_H-M   'P 1'
#
loop_
_entity.id
_entity.type
_entity.pdbx_description
1 polymer ?
#
loop_
_entity_poly.entity_id
_entity_poly.type
_entity_poly.pdbx_seq_one_letter_code
_entity_poly.pdbx_strand_id
1 'polypeptide(L)'
;MKTVELYARVRHAVLIEGISERAAADRFGINARTVSKMLKFSVPPGYVRRKPPLRPKLDEFSGIIDAILATDKDRPKKQRHTSKRIFERLCDEHGFTGKITIVKDYVAGWRQRTQEMFVPLAHPPGHAQADFGEAIGVIGGVECKIHFFAMDLPHSDAIFVVGYPAETTEAFCDGHVRAFAFFDGVPQSILYDNTRIAVARILGDGKRQRTRVFSELQSHYLFTDRFGRPGKGNDKGKVEGLVGYARRNFLVPIPVFADFEALNGHLLEGCRKRLADRLRGHDGTIGERLQHDLAVFQKPLPAPYDACDKKPGSVNSLSLVRYRLNDYSVPTAYGHQKVLVRGYVHEVIIACGAEVIARHTRSYAREDFVFNPLHYLALIEQKTNALDQAAPLADWKLPEEFATLRRLLEARMGKSGKREFVQVLRLMEVFKVDDVAAAVRDAIVRGAVGFDAVKHLVLCRIERRPPRLDMTIYPYLPKATVATTSARSYMDLLAGVTA
;
A
#
# COMPACT_ATOMS: atom_id res chain seq x y z
N MET A 1 -43.75 -0.17 39.21
CA MET A 1 -44.49 -0.42 37.96
C MET A 1 -45.47 -1.57 38.20
N LYS A 2 -46.69 -1.52 37.67
CA LYS A 2 -47.62 -2.64 37.73
C LYS A 2 -47.13 -3.77 36.83
N THR A 3 -47.10 -5.02 37.33
CA THR A 3 -46.58 -6.17 36.60
C THR A 3 -47.53 -6.67 35.49
N VAL A 4 -46.98 -7.34 34.46
CA VAL A 4 -47.80 -7.99 33.42
C VAL A 4 -48.77 -9.01 34.02
N GLU A 5 -48.32 -9.72 35.05
CA GLU A 5 -49.11 -10.69 35.81
C GLU A 5 -50.35 -10.07 36.46
N LEU A 6 -50.19 -8.90 37.06
CA LEU A 6 -51.34 -8.16 37.64
C LEU A 6 -52.34 -7.75 36.53
N TYR A 7 -51.85 -7.32 35.35
CA TYR A 7 -52.70 -7.04 34.20
C TYR A 7 -53.50 -8.28 33.76
N ALA A 8 -52.85 -9.45 33.69
CA ALA A 8 -53.51 -10.70 33.33
C ALA A 8 -54.61 -11.07 34.34
N ARG A 9 -54.29 -11.03 35.64
CA ARG A 9 -55.24 -11.37 36.71
C ARG A 9 -56.44 -10.44 36.72
N VAL A 10 -56.25 -9.13 36.61
CA VAL A 10 -57.37 -8.16 36.59
C VAL A 10 -58.21 -8.35 35.32
N ARG A 11 -57.59 -8.57 34.18
CA ARG A 11 -58.33 -8.83 32.93
C ARG A 11 -59.13 -10.13 32.99
N HIS A 12 -58.55 -11.19 33.56
CA HIS A 12 -59.22 -12.46 33.74
C HIS A 12 -60.45 -12.28 34.63
N ALA A 13 -60.31 -11.61 35.78
CA ALA A 13 -61.40 -11.39 36.72
C ALA A 13 -62.58 -10.61 36.08
N VAL A 14 -62.30 -9.59 35.28
CA VAL A 14 -63.36 -8.79 34.65
C VAL A 14 -63.92 -9.45 33.39
N LEU A 15 -63.03 -9.95 32.50
CA LEU A 15 -63.47 -10.43 31.17
C LEU A 15 -63.94 -11.88 31.15
N ILE A 16 -63.46 -12.72 32.10
CA ILE A 16 -63.78 -14.14 32.17
C ILE A 16 -64.68 -14.46 33.35
N GLU A 17 -64.33 -13.99 34.55
CA GLU A 17 -65.14 -14.21 35.76
C GLU A 17 -66.35 -13.26 35.83
N GLY A 18 -66.43 -12.23 34.98
CA GLY A 18 -67.60 -11.33 34.88
C GLY A 18 -67.78 -10.34 36.01
N ILE A 19 -66.78 -10.10 36.87
CA ILE A 19 -66.91 -9.13 37.98
C ILE A 19 -66.88 -7.68 37.45
N SER A 20 -67.54 -6.75 38.10
CA SER A 20 -67.51 -5.34 37.70
C SER A 20 -66.14 -4.70 37.90
N GLU A 21 -65.83 -3.65 37.12
CA GLU A 21 -64.56 -2.93 37.27
C GLU A 21 -64.33 -2.39 38.68
N ARG A 22 -65.43 -2.01 39.37
CA ARG A 22 -65.38 -1.55 40.80
C ARG A 22 -65.04 -2.72 41.77
N ALA A 23 -65.65 -3.86 41.57
CA ALA A 23 -65.36 -5.04 42.35
C ALA A 23 -63.92 -5.56 42.08
N ALA A 24 -63.42 -5.45 40.85
CA ALA A 24 -62.05 -5.74 40.52
C ALA A 24 -61.08 -4.75 41.19
N ALA A 25 -61.42 -3.47 41.21
CA ALA A 25 -60.59 -2.45 41.88
C ALA A 25 -60.44 -2.76 43.39
N ASP A 26 -61.55 -3.10 44.07
CA ASP A 26 -61.54 -3.45 45.49
C ASP A 26 -60.77 -4.77 45.71
N ARG A 27 -61.03 -5.83 44.93
CA ARG A 27 -60.36 -7.14 45.03
C ARG A 27 -58.85 -7.09 44.90
N PHE A 28 -58.37 -6.24 44.02
CA PHE A 28 -56.89 -6.11 43.67
C PHE A 28 -56.27 -4.90 44.39
N GLY A 29 -56.97 -4.11 45.15
CA GLY A 29 -56.50 -2.96 45.93
C GLY A 29 -55.89 -1.86 44.94
N ILE A 30 -56.58 -1.64 43.82
CA ILE A 30 -56.13 -0.68 42.79
C ILE A 30 -57.27 0.29 42.42
N ASN A 31 -56.93 1.45 41.91
CA ASN A 31 -57.93 2.42 41.53
C ASN A 31 -58.69 1.96 40.25
N ALA A 32 -60.04 2.21 40.24
CA ALA A 32 -60.90 1.84 39.11
C ALA A 32 -60.38 2.35 37.74
N ARG A 33 -59.83 3.59 37.69
CA ARG A 33 -59.15 4.08 36.46
C ARG A 33 -57.98 3.21 36.00
N THR A 34 -57.31 2.54 36.99
CA THR A 34 -56.21 1.61 36.66
C THR A 34 -56.76 0.31 36.08
N VAL A 35 -57.90 -0.18 36.60
CA VAL A 35 -58.63 -1.34 36.03
C VAL A 35 -59.06 -1.04 34.61
N SER A 36 -59.74 0.08 34.33
CA SER A 36 -60.12 0.48 32.97
C SER A 36 -58.91 0.58 32.01
N LYS A 37 -57.75 1.04 32.52
CA LYS A 37 -56.50 1.06 31.76
C LYS A 37 -55.99 -0.35 31.49
N MET A 38 -56.08 -1.27 32.45
CA MET A 38 -55.68 -2.67 32.31
C MET A 38 -56.60 -3.45 31.37
N LEU A 39 -57.85 -3.10 31.27
CA LEU A 39 -58.76 -3.66 30.26
C LEU A 39 -58.43 -3.19 28.85
N LYS A 40 -58.01 -1.95 28.73
CA LYS A 40 -57.64 -1.34 27.43
C LYS A 40 -56.32 -1.83 26.85
N PHE A 41 -55.37 -2.27 27.70
CA PHE A 41 -54.04 -2.74 27.31
C PHE A 41 -53.79 -4.13 27.92
N SER A 42 -53.34 -5.07 27.10
CA SER A 42 -53.01 -6.42 27.57
C SER A 42 -51.73 -6.48 28.41
N VAL A 43 -50.83 -5.51 28.23
CA VAL A 43 -49.56 -5.34 28.96
C VAL A 43 -49.46 -3.90 29.47
N PRO A 44 -48.66 -3.63 30.51
CA PRO A 44 -48.42 -2.27 30.96
C PRO A 44 -47.84 -1.43 29.84
N PRO A 45 -48.52 -0.38 29.35
CA PRO A 45 -47.91 0.51 28.36
C PRO A 45 -46.71 1.20 29.01
N GLY A 46 -45.57 1.22 28.30
CA GLY A 46 -44.37 1.92 28.73
C GLY A 46 -44.67 3.41 28.95
N TYR A 47 -43.80 4.07 29.70
CA TYR A 47 -43.91 5.53 29.89
C TYR A 47 -43.61 6.22 28.57
N VAL A 48 -44.64 6.79 27.95
CA VAL A 48 -44.51 7.64 26.77
C VAL A 48 -44.64 9.11 27.21
N ARG A 49 -43.50 9.81 27.13
CA ARG A 49 -43.49 11.25 27.42
C ARG A 49 -44.19 12.00 26.29
N ARG A 50 -45.31 12.64 26.58
CA ARG A 50 -46.10 13.41 25.58
C ARG A 50 -45.53 14.78 25.25
N LYS A 51 -44.74 15.37 26.15
CA LYS A 51 -44.11 16.68 25.97
C LYS A 51 -42.58 16.51 26.06
N PRO A 52 -41.80 17.24 25.25
CA PRO A 52 -40.34 17.26 25.38
C PRO A 52 -39.94 17.64 26.83
N PRO A 53 -38.76 17.21 27.31
CA PRO A 53 -38.26 17.66 28.60
C PRO A 53 -38.07 19.16 28.57
N LEU A 54 -38.68 19.87 29.50
CA LEU A 54 -38.46 21.30 29.71
C LEU A 54 -37.00 21.51 30.13
N ARG A 55 -36.37 22.51 29.57
CA ARG A 55 -35.02 22.96 29.91
C ARG A 55 -35.09 24.42 30.38
N PRO A 56 -35.61 24.70 31.55
CA PRO A 56 -36.05 26.05 31.97
C PRO A 56 -34.94 27.11 31.81
N LYS A 57 -33.65 26.71 31.97
CA LYS A 57 -32.51 27.61 31.84
C LYS A 57 -32.01 27.79 30.40
N LEU A 58 -32.44 26.95 29.45
CA LEU A 58 -31.91 26.97 28.08
C LEU A 58 -32.98 27.30 27.02
N ASP A 59 -34.27 27.02 27.35
CA ASP A 59 -35.34 27.12 26.33
C ASP A 59 -35.47 28.55 25.73
N GLU A 60 -35.19 29.58 26.51
CA GLU A 60 -35.18 30.99 26.03
C GLU A 60 -34.01 31.24 25.07
N PHE A 61 -32.91 30.51 25.20
CA PHE A 61 -31.71 30.69 24.41
C PHE A 61 -31.63 29.71 23.23
N SER A 62 -32.54 28.74 23.15
CA SER A 62 -32.49 27.69 22.12
C SER A 62 -32.53 28.25 20.70
N GLY A 63 -33.34 29.27 20.46
CA GLY A 63 -33.42 29.94 19.15
C GLY A 63 -32.13 30.65 18.74
N ILE A 64 -31.40 31.22 19.72
CA ILE A 64 -30.09 31.85 19.48
C ILE A 64 -29.06 30.80 19.08
N ILE A 65 -29.02 29.67 19.82
CA ILE A 65 -28.12 28.54 19.49
C ILE A 65 -28.41 28.01 18.10
N ASP A 66 -29.70 27.82 17.76
CA ASP A 66 -30.10 27.30 16.45
C ASP A 66 -29.70 28.26 15.32
N ALA A 67 -29.84 29.58 15.50
CA ALA A 67 -29.40 30.59 14.54
C ALA A 67 -27.88 30.57 14.35
N ILE A 68 -27.08 30.45 15.43
CA ILE A 68 -25.64 30.35 15.35
C ILE A 68 -25.22 29.08 14.56
N LEU A 69 -25.84 27.95 14.89
CA LEU A 69 -25.51 26.65 14.26
C LEU A 69 -25.97 26.59 12.80
N ALA A 70 -27.08 27.26 12.46
CA ALA A 70 -27.55 27.39 11.08
C ALA A 70 -26.57 28.22 10.23
N THR A 71 -26.12 29.36 10.77
CA THR A 71 -25.15 30.26 10.10
C THR A 71 -23.79 29.55 9.92
N ASP A 72 -23.41 28.69 10.88
CA ASP A 72 -22.17 27.91 10.81
C ASP A 72 -22.12 26.90 9.65
N LYS A 73 -23.27 26.44 9.15
CA LYS A 73 -23.29 25.51 8.00
C LYS A 73 -22.58 26.08 6.77
N ASP A 74 -22.71 27.37 6.52
CA ASP A 74 -22.12 28.07 5.36
C ASP A 74 -20.67 28.52 5.62
N ARG A 75 -20.15 28.32 6.83
CA ARG A 75 -18.78 28.71 7.20
C ARG A 75 -17.79 27.54 7.07
N PRO A 76 -16.51 27.82 6.78
CA PRO A 76 -15.46 26.81 6.77
C PRO A 76 -15.42 26.02 8.09
N LYS A 77 -15.27 24.70 8.05
CA LYS A 77 -15.29 23.82 9.23
C LYS A 77 -14.39 24.30 10.38
N LYS A 78 -13.21 24.86 10.07
CA LYS A 78 -12.24 25.38 11.04
C LYS A 78 -12.67 26.69 11.71
N GLN A 79 -13.67 27.39 11.16
CA GLN A 79 -14.19 28.67 11.69
C GLN A 79 -15.58 28.54 12.31
N ARG A 80 -16.12 27.31 12.43
CA ARG A 80 -17.43 27.06 13.06
C ARG A 80 -17.32 27.13 14.57
N HIS A 81 -18.38 27.57 15.23
CA HIS A 81 -18.44 27.64 16.69
C HIS A 81 -18.29 26.26 17.31
N THR A 82 -17.45 26.17 18.33
CA THR A 82 -17.43 25.03 19.26
C THR A 82 -18.55 25.19 20.28
N SER A 83 -19.00 24.10 20.93
CA SER A 83 -20.00 24.19 22.01
C SER A 83 -19.52 25.09 23.16
N LYS A 84 -18.18 25.17 23.38
CA LYS A 84 -17.60 26.06 24.38
C LYS A 84 -17.78 27.53 23.95
N ARG A 85 -17.48 27.86 22.69
CA ARG A 85 -17.61 29.22 22.19
C ARG A 85 -19.07 29.68 22.15
N ILE A 86 -20.01 28.79 21.80
CA ILE A 86 -21.45 29.07 21.91
C ILE A 86 -21.84 29.39 23.36
N PHE A 87 -21.37 28.58 24.31
CA PHE A 87 -21.61 28.81 25.75
C PHE A 87 -21.07 30.18 26.19
N GLU A 88 -19.83 30.51 25.87
CA GLU A 88 -19.22 31.81 26.20
C GLU A 88 -20.06 32.98 25.63
N ARG A 89 -20.43 32.90 24.35
CA ARG A 89 -21.29 33.92 23.73
C ARG A 89 -22.65 34.08 24.41
N LEU A 90 -23.27 32.96 24.81
CA LEU A 90 -24.54 33.02 25.56
C LEU A 90 -24.37 33.70 26.92
N CYS A 91 -23.26 33.47 27.60
CA CYS A 91 -22.97 34.18 28.86
C CYS A 91 -22.69 35.66 28.65
N ASP A 92 -21.80 35.98 27.69
CA ASP A 92 -21.28 37.34 27.48
C ASP A 92 -22.29 38.23 26.78
N GLU A 93 -23.01 37.72 25.78
CA GLU A 93 -23.87 38.52 24.92
C GLU A 93 -25.35 38.46 25.34
N HIS A 94 -25.77 37.40 26.05
CA HIS A 94 -27.20 37.14 26.33
C HIS A 94 -27.49 36.83 27.81
N GLY A 95 -26.52 36.91 28.72
CA GLY A 95 -26.73 36.76 30.17
C GLY A 95 -27.11 35.34 30.59
N PHE A 96 -26.69 34.30 29.87
CA PHE A 96 -26.96 32.90 30.25
C PHE A 96 -26.27 32.49 31.56
N THR A 97 -27.03 31.96 32.52
CA THR A 97 -26.54 31.57 33.85
C THR A 97 -26.42 30.06 34.06
N GLY A 98 -26.70 29.27 33.03
CA GLY A 98 -26.61 27.81 33.07
C GLY A 98 -25.19 27.27 32.99
N LYS A 99 -25.03 25.95 33.06
CA LYS A 99 -23.73 25.27 32.92
C LYS A 99 -23.50 24.86 31.47
N ILE A 100 -22.21 24.79 31.07
CA ILE A 100 -21.75 24.40 29.73
C ILE A 100 -22.29 23.02 29.28
N THR A 101 -22.53 22.08 30.21
CA THR A 101 -23.03 20.74 29.89
C THR A 101 -24.39 20.80 29.17
N ILE A 102 -25.31 21.66 29.62
CA ILE A 102 -26.65 21.79 29.02
C ILE A 102 -26.53 22.28 27.57
N VAL A 103 -25.60 23.23 27.31
CA VAL A 103 -25.32 23.73 25.94
C VAL A 103 -24.69 22.67 25.08
N LYS A 104 -23.71 21.89 25.62
CA LYS A 104 -23.09 20.75 24.90
C LYS A 104 -24.12 19.72 24.48
N ASP A 105 -25.02 19.32 25.41
CA ASP A 105 -26.06 18.32 25.13
C ASP A 105 -27.05 18.82 24.10
N TYR A 106 -27.42 20.11 24.15
CA TYR A 106 -28.30 20.71 23.17
C TYR A 106 -27.66 20.74 21.76
N VAL A 107 -26.42 21.21 21.67
CA VAL A 107 -25.66 21.26 20.42
C VAL A 107 -25.44 19.88 19.83
N ALA A 108 -25.14 18.87 20.68
CA ALA A 108 -25.01 17.48 20.25
C ALA A 108 -26.33 16.94 19.70
N GLY A 109 -27.43 17.15 20.39
CA GLY A 109 -28.77 16.76 19.94
C GLY A 109 -29.21 17.49 18.66
N TRP A 110 -28.85 18.77 18.51
CA TRP A 110 -29.11 19.53 17.29
C TRP A 110 -28.33 18.98 16.09
N ARG A 111 -27.02 18.74 16.29
CA ARG A 111 -26.15 18.13 15.24
C ARG A 111 -26.67 16.76 14.82
N GLN A 112 -27.11 15.93 15.76
CA GLN A 112 -27.66 14.61 15.43
C GLN A 112 -28.96 14.71 14.61
N ARG A 113 -29.89 15.62 14.97
CA ARG A 113 -31.15 15.83 14.25
C ARG A 113 -30.97 16.47 12.87
N THR A 114 -29.90 17.22 12.69
CA THR A 114 -29.60 17.91 11.42
C THR A 114 -28.55 17.16 10.57
N GLN A 115 -28.17 15.93 10.98
CA GLN A 115 -27.38 15.08 10.10
C GLN A 115 -28.13 14.82 8.80
N GLU A 116 -27.40 14.90 7.71
CA GLU A 116 -27.93 14.64 6.38
C GLU A 116 -28.39 13.18 6.29
N MET A 117 -29.56 12.95 5.75
CA MET A 117 -30.10 11.62 5.48
C MET A 117 -29.75 11.24 4.06
N PHE A 118 -29.26 10.01 3.87
CA PHE A 118 -28.83 9.52 2.58
C PHE A 118 -29.83 8.51 2.02
N VAL A 119 -30.04 8.56 0.72
CA VAL A 119 -30.79 7.54 0.01
C VAL A 119 -29.84 6.40 -0.32
N PRO A 120 -30.15 5.14 0.06
CA PRO A 120 -29.35 3.99 -0.37
C PRO A 120 -29.30 3.92 -1.90
N LEU A 121 -28.09 3.92 -2.45
CA LEU A 121 -27.89 3.87 -3.89
C LEU A 121 -27.72 2.40 -4.34
N ALA A 122 -28.44 1.99 -5.38
CA ALA A 122 -28.16 0.77 -6.10
C ALA A 122 -27.09 1.05 -7.17
N HIS A 123 -26.07 0.23 -7.20
CA HIS A 123 -24.98 0.35 -8.16
C HIS A 123 -25.10 -0.76 -9.20
N PRO A 124 -25.17 -0.44 -10.51
CA PRO A 124 -25.13 -1.44 -11.55
C PRO A 124 -23.75 -2.13 -11.58
N PRO A 125 -23.65 -3.37 -12.12
CA PRO A 125 -22.38 -4.04 -12.28
C PRO A 125 -21.45 -3.28 -13.24
N GLY A 126 -20.16 -3.53 -13.11
CA GLY A 126 -19.14 -2.94 -14.00
C GLY A 126 -18.60 -1.57 -13.57
N HIS A 127 -19.00 -1.06 -12.41
CA HIS A 127 -18.49 0.21 -11.88
C HIS A 127 -17.61 -0.03 -10.67
N ALA A 128 -16.51 0.74 -10.60
CA ALA A 128 -15.59 0.73 -9.47
C ALA A 128 -15.51 2.09 -8.79
N GLN A 129 -15.00 2.12 -7.59
CA GLN A 129 -14.56 3.31 -6.87
C GLN A 129 -13.13 3.09 -6.40
N ALA A 130 -12.27 4.10 -6.46
CA ALA A 130 -10.89 4.01 -6.03
C ALA A 130 -10.49 5.20 -5.15
N ASP A 131 -9.74 4.91 -4.10
CA ASP A 131 -9.25 5.92 -3.15
C ASP A 131 -7.98 5.46 -2.44
N PHE A 132 -7.24 6.41 -1.85
CA PHE A 132 -6.14 6.13 -0.95
C PHE A 132 -6.60 6.24 0.51
N GLY A 133 -6.05 5.34 1.32
CA GLY A 133 -6.16 5.38 2.77
C GLY A 133 -4.79 5.42 3.43
N GLU A 134 -4.76 5.75 4.72
CA GLU A 134 -3.56 5.74 5.53
C GLU A 134 -3.75 4.87 6.77
N ALA A 135 -2.69 4.18 7.17
CA ALA A 135 -2.61 3.43 8.43
C ALA A 135 -1.19 3.48 8.99
N ILE A 136 -1.02 3.09 10.24
CA ILE A 136 0.28 2.89 10.86
C ILE A 136 0.62 1.40 10.81
N GLY A 137 1.89 1.08 10.55
CA GLY A 137 2.42 -0.28 10.59
C GLY A 137 3.90 -0.28 10.88
N VAL A 138 4.46 -1.45 11.18
CA VAL A 138 5.89 -1.67 11.40
C VAL A 138 6.43 -2.47 10.21
N ILE A 139 7.29 -1.86 9.42
CA ILE A 139 7.90 -2.48 8.23
C ILE A 139 9.42 -2.53 8.43
N GLY A 140 10.00 -3.72 8.32
CA GLY A 140 11.44 -3.91 8.57
C GLY A 140 11.89 -3.49 9.97
N GLY A 141 11.00 -3.59 10.97
CA GLY A 141 11.26 -3.16 12.35
C GLY A 141 11.08 -1.65 12.61
N VAL A 142 10.68 -0.87 11.60
CA VAL A 142 10.48 0.58 11.72
C VAL A 142 8.98 0.91 11.63
N GLU A 143 8.47 1.64 12.64
CA GLU A 143 7.11 2.16 12.58
C GLU A 143 7.01 3.25 11.51
N CYS A 144 6.10 3.08 10.59
CA CYS A 144 5.91 4.01 9.48
C CYS A 144 4.44 4.16 9.09
N LYS A 145 4.16 5.21 8.35
CA LYS A 145 2.86 5.40 7.71
C LYS A 145 2.79 4.54 6.45
N ILE A 146 1.79 3.70 6.37
CA ILE A 146 1.42 2.92 5.20
C ILE A 146 0.35 3.70 4.45
N HIS A 147 0.60 4.01 3.18
CA HIS A 147 -0.41 4.52 2.26
C HIS A 147 -0.96 3.32 1.50
N PHE A 148 -2.26 3.11 1.49
CA PHE A 148 -2.82 1.98 0.75
C PHE A 148 -3.85 2.45 -0.28
N PHE A 149 -3.71 1.92 -1.49
CA PHE A 149 -4.70 2.05 -2.54
C PHE A 149 -5.81 1.03 -2.31
N ALA A 150 -7.05 1.47 -2.43
CA ALA A 150 -8.22 0.61 -2.31
C ALA A 150 -9.13 0.80 -3.52
N MET A 151 -9.55 -0.30 -4.14
CA MET A 151 -10.57 -0.33 -5.19
C MET A 151 -11.75 -1.17 -4.72
N ASP A 152 -12.95 -0.63 -4.86
CA ASP A 152 -14.22 -1.25 -4.49
C ASP A 152 -15.12 -1.41 -5.72
N LEU A 153 -15.82 -2.52 -5.77
CA LEU A 153 -16.90 -2.75 -6.74
C LEU A 153 -18.23 -2.63 -6.01
N PRO A 154 -18.91 -1.47 -6.07
CA PRO A 154 -20.09 -1.21 -5.25
C PRO A 154 -21.27 -2.15 -5.49
N HIS A 155 -21.34 -2.85 -6.63
CA HIS A 155 -22.36 -3.85 -6.92
C HIS A 155 -22.15 -5.13 -6.13
N SER A 156 -20.94 -5.71 -6.18
CA SER A 156 -20.61 -6.97 -5.50
C SER A 156 -20.11 -6.79 -4.07
N ASP A 157 -19.63 -5.61 -3.70
CA ASP A 157 -18.86 -5.30 -2.48
C ASP A 157 -17.49 -6.02 -2.44
N ALA A 158 -17.00 -6.46 -3.62
CA ALA A 158 -15.65 -6.99 -3.77
C ALA A 158 -14.62 -5.86 -3.67
N ILE A 159 -13.50 -6.15 -3.01
CA ILE A 159 -12.46 -5.16 -2.74
C ILE A 159 -11.08 -5.65 -3.14
N PHE A 160 -10.24 -4.72 -3.54
CA PHE A 160 -8.79 -4.91 -3.68
C PHE A 160 -8.05 -3.83 -2.90
N VAL A 161 -7.03 -4.22 -2.14
CA VAL A 161 -6.23 -3.31 -1.31
C VAL A 161 -4.76 -3.66 -1.47
N VAL A 162 -3.91 -2.64 -1.65
CA VAL A 162 -2.46 -2.79 -1.76
C VAL A 162 -1.76 -1.62 -1.06
N GLY A 163 -0.70 -1.92 -0.28
CA GLY A 163 0.05 -0.96 0.53
C GLY A 163 1.29 -0.42 -0.18
N TYR A 164 1.61 0.85 0.10
CA TYR A 164 2.74 1.60 -0.47
C TYR A 164 3.47 2.44 0.58
N PRO A 165 4.77 2.71 0.37
CA PRO A 165 5.52 3.63 1.24
C PRO A 165 5.04 5.08 1.17
N ALA A 166 4.46 5.50 0.04
CA ALA A 166 3.97 6.86 -0.16
C ALA A 166 2.85 6.89 -1.19
N GLU A 167 1.94 7.87 -1.07
CA GLU A 167 0.93 8.19 -2.07
C GLU A 167 1.58 8.97 -3.21
N THR A 168 1.89 8.27 -4.30
CA THR A 168 2.57 8.82 -5.47
C THR A 168 1.84 8.44 -6.76
N THR A 169 2.19 9.10 -7.86
CA THR A 169 1.58 8.83 -9.17
C THR A 169 1.82 7.40 -9.62
N GLU A 170 3.04 6.90 -9.44
CA GLU A 170 3.41 5.52 -9.77
C GLU A 170 2.69 4.51 -8.86
N ALA A 171 2.50 4.80 -7.57
CA ALA A 171 1.71 3.95 -6.66
C ALA A 171 0.23 3.92 -7.06
N PHE A 172 -0.31 5.05 -7.51
CA PHE A 172 -1.66 5.13 -8.02
C PHE A 172 -1.84 4.27 -9.29
N CYS A 173 -0.93 4.38 -10.24
CA CYS A 173 -0.98 3.57 -11.46
C CYS A 173 -0.76 2.08 -11.17
N ASP A 174 0.21 1.73 -10.32
CA ASP A 174 0.49 0.35 -9.91
C ASP A 174 -0.72 -0.27 -9.18
N GLY A 175 -1.40 0.52 -8.32
CA GLY A 175 -2.62 0.11 -7.65
C GLY A 175 -3.72 -0.31 -8.63
N HIS A 176 -3.90 0.43 -9.72
CA HIS A 176 -4.84 0.08 -10.79
C HIS A 176 -4.41 -1.19 -11.55
N VAL A 177 -3.14 -1.26 -11.95
CA VAL A 177 -2.60 -2.45 -12.63
C VAL A 177 -2.83 -3.71 -11.81
N ARG A 178 -2.51 -3.67 -10.52
CA ARG A 178 -2.72 -4.79 -9.59
C ARG A 178 -4.18 -5.10 -9.34
N ALA A 179 -5.04 -4.08 -9.23
CA ALA A 179 -6.48 -4.27 -9.07
C ALA A 179 -7.10 -4.95 -10.30
N PHE A 180 -6.74 -4.50 -11.49
CA PHE A 180 -7.23 -5.11 -12.74
C PHE A 180 -6.72 -6.55 -12.92
N ALA A 181 -5.49 -6.83 -12.51
CA ALA A 181 -4.97 -8.19 -12.47
C ALA A 181 -5.69 -9.07 -11.43
N PHE A 182 -6.02 -8.52 -10.25
CA PHE A 182 -6.77 -9.25 -9.22
C PHE A 182 -8.19 -9.62 -9.66
N PHE A 183 -8.88 -8.69 -10.32
CA PHE A 183 -10.23 -8.90 -10.84
C PHE A 183 -10.26 -9.61 -12.20
N ASP A 184 -9.11 -9.84 -12.83
CA ASP A 184 -9.00 -10.36 -14.20
C ASP A 184 -9.87 -9.57 -15.21
N GLY A 185 -9.91 -8.26 -15.05
CA GLY A 185 -10.74 -7.38 -15.88
C GLY A 185 -10.64 -5.92 -15.50
N VAL A 186 -11.14 -5.06 -16.39
CA VAL A 186 -11.16 -3.62 -16.23
C VAL A 186 -12.60 -3.13 -16.10
N PRO A 187 -12.95 -2.41 -15.01
CA PRO A 187 -14.28 -1.82 -14.85
C PRO A 187 -14.61 -0.85 -15.97
N GLN A 188 -15.88 -0.76 -16.38
CA GLN A 188 -16.32 0.20 -17.39
C GLN A 188 -16.13 1.65 -16.96
N SER A 189 -16.31 1.92 -15.67
CA SER A 189 -16.07 3.26 -15.12
C SER A 189 -15.55 3.18 -13.68
N ILE A 190 -14.74 4.17 -13.32
CA ILE A 190 -14.15 4.27 -11.98
C ILE A 190 -14.44 5.66 -11.41
N LEU A 191 -14.99 5.71 -10.20
CA LEU A 191 -15.22 6.94 -9.46
C LEU A 191 -14.01 7.26 -8.60
N TYR A 192 -13.51 8.48 -8.73
CA TYR A 192 -12.37 9.00 -7.96
C TYR A 192 -12.78 10.19 -7.08
N ASP A 193 -12.00 10.44 -6.03
CA ASP A 193 -11.97 11.78 -5.45
C ASP A 193 -11.18 12.75 -6.33
N ASN A 194 -11.28 14.03 -6.01
CA ASN A 194 -10.50 15.08 -6.66
C ASN A 194 -9.04 15.05 -6.19
N THR A 195 -8.38 13.88 -6.29
CA THR A 195 -6.98 13.74 -5.92
C THR A 195 -6.09 14.49 -6.90
N ARG A 196 -5.03 15.12 -6.41
CA ARG A 196 -4.05 15.85 -7.25
C ARG A 196 -3.31 14.92 -8.22
N ILE A 197 -3.36 13.62 -7.99
CA ILE A 197 -2.74 12.62 -8.87
C ILE A 197 -3.54 12.48 -10.16
N ALA A 198 -4.86 12.43 -10.08
CA ALA A 198 -5.75 12.28 -11.22
C ALA A 198 -6.11 13.62 -11.86
N VAL A 199 -6.29 14.67 -11.04
CA VAL A 199 -6.78 16.00 -11.47
C VAL A 199 -5.70 17.05 -11.31
N ALA A 200 -5.20 17.57 -12.43
CA ALA A 200 -4.23 18.66 -12.44
C ALA A 200 -4.89 20.00 -12.06
N ARG A 201 -6.12 20.24 -12.53
CA ARG A 201 -6.87 21.48 -12.27
C ARG A 201 -8.39 21.27 -12.40
N ILE A 202 -9.15 21.90 -11.51
CA ILE A 202 -10.61 22.00 -11.63
C ILE A 202 -10.91 23.33 -12.31
N LEU A 203 -11.63 23.31 -13.43
CA LEU A 203 -12.02 24.48 -14.20
C LEU A 203 -13.31 25.09 -13.64
N GLY A 204 -13.58 26.36 -13.93
CA GLY A 204 -14.73 27.12 -13.40
C GLY A 204 -16.10 26.55 -13.78
N ASP A 205 -16.20 25.79 -14.87
CA ASP A 205 -17.39 25.07 -15.33
C ASP A 205 -17.58 23.67 -14.68
N GLY A 206 -16.72 23.33 -13.72
CA GLY A 206 -16.71 22.02 -13.07
C GLY A 206 -15.99 20.92 -13.85
N LYS A 207 -15.51 21.21 -15.07
CA LYS A 207 -14.64 20.29 -15.82
C LYS A 207 -13.29 20.17 -15.17
N ARG A 208 -12.64 19.04 -15.38
CA ARG A 208 -11.34 18.71 -14.78
C ARG A 208 -10.28 18.51 -15.85
N GLN A 209 -9.15 19.16 -15.66
CA GLN A 209 -7.96 18.88 -16.46
C GLN A 209 -7.24 17.71 -15.81
N ARG A 210 -7.18 16.56 -16.50
CA ARG A 210 -6.49 15.36 -16.04
C ARG A 210 -4.98 15.56 -16.08
N THR A 211 -4.27 14.84 -15.21
CA THR A 211 -2.81 14.74 -15.33
C THR A 211 -2.45 13.89 -16.57
N ARG A 212 -1.28 14.14 -17.15
CA ARG A 212 -0.82 13.37 -18.31
C ARG A 212 -0.77 11.87 -18.03
N VAL A 213 -0.20 11.48 -16.89
CA VAL A 213 -0.03 10.06 -16.51
C VAL A 213 -1.39 9.38 -16.33
N PHE A 214 -2.37 10.09 -15.73
CA PHE A 214 -3.73 9.55 -15.60
C PHE A 214 -4.41 9.36 -16.96
N SER A 215 -4.20 10.30 -17.90
CA SER A 215 -4.71 10.17 -19.28
C SER A 215 -4.06 9.01 -20.03
N GLU A 216 -2.76 8.77 -19.83
CA GLU A 216 -2.04 7.63 -20.39
C GLU A 216 -2.58 6.30 -19.83
N LEU A 217 -2.80 6.19 -18.51
CA LEU A 217 -3.41 5.02 -17.87
C LEU A 217 -4.82 4.75 -18.42
N GLN A 218 -5.65 5.80 -18.51
CA GLN A 218 -7.00 5.72 -19.05
C GLN A 218 -7.02 5.30 -20.52
N SER A 219 -6.10 5.85 -21.34
CA SER A 219 -5.96 5.48 -22.74
C SER A 219 -5.52 4.03 -22.92
N HIS A 220 -4.72 3.49 -22.01
CA HIS A 220 -4.26 2.12 -22.05
C HIS A 220 -5.41 1.13 -21.72
N TYR A 221 -6.19 1.40 -20.67
CA TYR A 221 -7.23 0.48 -20.18
C TYR A 221 -8.65 0.81 -20.66
N LEU A 222 -8.87 1.97 -21.25
CA LEU A 222 -10.12 2.43 -21.88
C LEU A 222 -11.34 2.53 -20.92
N PHE A 223 -11.12 2.67 -19.62
CA PHE A 223 -12.20 2.90 -18.66
C PHE A 223 -12.65 4.36 -18.66
N THR A 224 -13.89 4.60 -18.26
CA THR A 224 -14.44 5.96 -18.09
C THR A 224 -14.19 6.43 -16.66
N ASP A 225 -13.58 7.61 -16.50
CA ASP A 225 -13.42 8.23 -15.19
C ASP A 225 -14.65 9.04 -14.78
N ARG A 226 -14.97 8.97 -13.51
CA ARG A 226 -15.97 9.79 -12.83
C ARG A 226 -15.32 10.44 -11.61
N PHE A 227 -15.75 11.66 -11.30
CA PHE A 227 -15.24 12.37 -10.12
C PHE A 227 -16.39 12.81 -9.23
N GLY A 228 -16.24 12.63 -7.93
CA GLY A 228 -17.18 13.13 -6.94
C GLY A 228 -17.32 14.65 -7.02
N ARG A 229 -18.50 15.18 -6.66
CA ARG A 229 -18.74 16.62 -6.59
C ARG A 229 -17.91 17.24 -5.47
N PRO A 230 -17.25 18.40 -5.71
CA PRO A 230 -16.49 19.07 -4.68
C PRO A 230 -17.34 19.36 -3.44
N GLY A 231 -16.86 18.96 -2.26
CA GLY A 231 -17.51 19.25 -0.98
C GLY A 231 -18.75 18.39 -0.63
N LYS A 232 -19.16 17.44 -1.48
CA LYS A 232 -20.28 16.51 -1.20
C LYS A 232 -19.72 15.10 -1.00
N GLY A 233 -19.48 14.72 0.26
CA GLY A 233 -19.00 13.38 0.65
C GLY A 233 -19.97 12.24 0.30
N ASN A 234 -21.24 12.57 0.02
CA ASN A 234 -22.32 11.61 -0.25
C ASN A 234 -22.12 10.77 -1.50
N ASP A 235 -21.39 11.30 -2.50
CA ASP A 235 -21.13 10.58 -3.75
C ASP A 235 -20.17 9.39 -3.54
N LYS A 236 -19.54 9.30 -2.36
CA LYS A 236 -18.48 8.33 -2.01
C LYS A 236 -18.78 7.42 -0.81
N GLY A 237 -19.99 7.39 -0.31
CA GLY A 237 -20.32 6.72 0.97
C GLY A 237 -19.82 5.27 1.07
N LYS A 238 -19.70 4.51 -0.04
CA LYS A 238 -19.16 3.15 -0.03
C LYS A 238 -17.63 3.12 0.07
N VAL A 239 -16.89 3.98 -0.67
CA VAL A 239 -15.40 3.97 -0.62
C VAL A 239 -14.86 4.45 0.73
N GLU A 240 -15.44 5.48 1.34
CA GLU A 240 -15.06 5.87 2.70
C GLU A 240 -15.32 4.75 3.71
N GLY A 241 -16.41 4.00 3.52
CA GLY A 241 -16.71 2.77 4.23
C GLY A 241 -15.66 1.69 4.01
N LEU A 242 -15.18 1.54 2.75
CA LEU A 242 -14.18 0.55 2.37
C LEU A 242 -12.80 0.85 2.94
N VAL A 243 -12.29 2.08 2.79
CA VAL A 243 -11.02 2.51 3.40
C VAL A 243 -11.06 2.27 4.91
N GLY A 244 -12.19 2.59 5.56
CA GLY A 244 -12.42 2.29 6.97
C GLY A 244 -12.49 0.79 7.27
N TYR A 245 -13.09 -0.02 6.39
CA TYR A 245 -13.12 -1.47 6.51
C TYR A 245 -11.71 -2.08 6.40
N ALA A 246 -10.98 -1.76 5.36
CA ALA A 246 -9.62 -2.24 5.13
C ALA A 246 -8.71 -1.93 6.33
N ARG A 247 -8.77 -0.69 6.83
CA ARG A 247 -8.02 -0.27 8.01
C ARG A 247 -8.35 -1.12 9.23
N ARG A 248 -9.63 -1.33 9.54
CA ARG A 248 -10.07 -2.05 10.75
C ARG A 248 -9.89 -3.55 10.68
N ASN A 249 -10.00 -4.16 9.49
CA ASN A 249 -10.03 -5.61 9.36
C ASN A 249 -8.72 -6.21 8.83
N PHE A 250 -7.91 -5.44 8.10
CA PHE A 250 -6.64 -5.91 7.54
C PHE A 250 -5.42 -5.33 8.25
N LEU A 251 -5.58 -4.15 8.89
CA LEU A 251 -4.48 -3.41 9.49
C LEU A 251 -4.65 -3.17 11.01
N VAL A 252 -5.50 -3.96 11.66
CA VAL A 252 -5.68 -4.00 13.12
C VAL A 252 -5.62 -5.46 13.58
N PRO A 253 -4.81 -5.77 14.61
CA PRO A 253 -3.85 -4.90 15.32
C PRO A 253 -2.79 -4.31 14.40
N ILE A 254 -1.99 -3.33 14.89
CA ILE A 254 -0.92 -2.69 14.09
C ILE A 254 -0.07 -3.78 13.44
N PRO A 255 -0.01 -3.83 12.09
CA PRO A 255 0.66 -4.91 11.38
C PRO A 255 2.18 -4.78 11.47
N VAL A 256 2.87 -5.92 11.60
CA VAL A 256 4.32 -6.03 11.65
C VAL A 256 4.77 -6.96 10.54
N PHE A 257 5.50 -6.44 9.56
CA PHE A 257 6.00 -7.19 8.41
C PHE A 257 7.47 -6.89 8.13
N ALA A 258 8.16 -7.84 7.48
CA ALA A 258 9.55 -7.66 7.07
C ALA A 258 9.71 -6.56 6.03
N ASP A 259 8.79 -6.48 5.10
CA ASP A 259 8.78 -5.54 3.97
C ASP A 259 7.36 -5.29 3.44
N PHE A 260 7.23 -4.42 2.44
CA PHE A 260 5.96 -4.14 1.78
C PHE A 260 5.42 -5.31 0.95
N GLU A 261 6.27 -6.22 0.49
CA GLU A 261 5.85 -7.41 -0.25
C GLU A 261 5.08 -8.37 0.67
N ALA A 262 5.61 -8.64 1.84
CA ALA A 262 4.94 -9.44 2.87
C ALA A 262 3.63 -8.81 3.34
N LEU A 263 3.59 -7.48 3.55
CA LEU A 263 2.36 -6.74 3.82
C LEU A 263 1.33 -6.93 2.70
N ASN A 264 1.75 -6.78 1.45
CA ASN A 264 0.86 -6.87 0.30
C ASN A 264 0.35 -8.30 0.08
N GLY A 265 1.14 -9.31 0.41
CA GLY A 265 0.70 -10.70 0.47
C GLY A 265 -0.43 -10.90 1.47
N HIS A 266 -0.30 -10.35 2.67
CA HIS A 266 -1.35 -10.36 3.70
C HIS A 266 -2.63 -9.64 3.27
N LEU A 267 -2.50 -8.44 2.68
CA LEU A 267 -3.64 -7.67 2.19
C LEU A 267 -4.38 -8.42 1.07
N LEU A 268 -3.65 -9.01 0.14
CA LEU A 268 -4.21 -9.81 -0.96
C LEU A 268 -4.98 -11.03 -0.46
N GLU A 269 -4.43 -11.72 0.55
CA GLU A 269 -5.12 -12.84 1.20
C GLU A 269 -6.40 -12.39 1.89
N GLY A 270 -6.37 -11.24 2.59
CA GLY A 270 -7.53 -10.60 3.18
C GLY A 270 -8.62 -10.29 2.16
N CYS A 271 -8.25 -9.74 1.00
CA CYS A 271 -9.17 -9.47 -0.10
C CYS A 271 -9.80 -10.77 -0.64
N ARG A 272 -9.01 -11.84 -0.82
CA ARG A 272 -9.50 -13.15 -1.27
C ARG A 272 -10.46 -13.80 -0.25
N LYS A 273 -10.11 -13.77 1.04
CA LYS A 273 -10.98 -14.31 2.10
C LYS A 273 -12.33 -13.61 2.12
N ARG A 274 -12.34 -12.29 1.92
CA ARG A 274 -13.59 -11.52 1.89
C ARG A 274 -14.55 -11.94 0.80
N LEU A 275 -14.09 -12.52 -0.30
CA LEU A 275 -14.98 -13.01 -1.37
C LEU A 275 -15.94 -14.11 -0.89
N ALA A 276 -15.58 -14.83 0.17
CA ALA A 276 -16.45 -15.85 0.79
C ALA A 276 -17.52 -15.27 1.72
N ASP A 277 -17.42 -13.97 2.09
CA ASP A 277 -18.37 -13.35 3.00
C ASP A 277 -19.75 -13.18 2.35
N ARG A 278 -20.80 -13.34 3.16
CA ARG A 278 -22.18 -13.01 2.79
C ARG A 278 -22.63 -11.78 3.57
N LEU A 279 -23.05 -10.76 2.86
CA LEU A 279 -23.52 -9.51 3.48
C LEU A 279 -25.03 -9.58 3.76
N ARG A 280 -25.44 -8.87 4.80
CA ARG A 280 -26.86 -8.76 5.17
C ARG A 280 -27.70 -8.18 4.02
N GLY A 281 -28.81 -8.84 3.69
CA GLY A 281 -29.70 -8.42 2.60
C GLY A 281 -29.29 -8.91 1.21
N HIS A 282 -28.31 -9.82 1.12
CA HIS A 282 -27.90 -10.46 -0.12
C HIS A 282 -27.93 -11.98 0.02
N ASP A 283 -28.45 -12.68 -1.01
CA ASP A 283 -28.60 -14.14 -0.97
C ASP A 283 -27.27 -14.86 -1.30
N GLY A 284 -26.39 -14.25 -2.09
CA GLY A 284 -25.09 -14.80 -2.47
C GLY A 284 -23.91 -14.23 -1.68
N THR A 285 -22.77 -14.91 -1.80
CA THR A 285 -21.48 -14.40 -1.33
C THR A 285 -21.00 -13.22 -2.18
N ILE A 286 -20.02 -12.46 -1.68
CA ILE A 286 -19.38 -11.39 -2.46
C ILE A 286 -18.78 -11.96 -3.76
N GLY A 287 -18.13 -13.15 -3.68
CA GLY A 287 -17.53 -13.81 -4.86
C GLY A 287 -18.55 -14.23 -5.90
N GLU A 288 -19.72 -14.74 -5.50
CA GLU A 288 -20.82 -15.05 -6.43
C GLU A 288 -21.37 -13.80 -7.10
N ARG A 289 -21.53 -12.72 -6.35
CA ARG A 289 -21.99 -11.42 -6.88
C ARG A 289 -20.94 -10.76 -7.78
N LEU A 290 -19.65 -10.99 -7.51
CA LEU A 290 -18.55 -10.53 -8.35
C LEU A 290 -18.66 -11.03 -9.78
N GLN A 291 -19.20 -12.23 -10.01
CA GLN A 291 -19.38 -12.76 -11.38
C GLN A 291 -20.25 -11.84 -12.25
N HIS A 292 -21.20 -11.11 -11.67
CA HIS A 292 -22.01 -10.13 -12.39
C HIS A 292 -21.18 -8.92 -12.84
N ASP A 293 -20.23 -8.46 -12.00
CA ASP A 293 -19.31 -7.39 -12.38
C ASP A 293 -18.37 -7.85 -13.49
N LEU A 294 -17.78 -9.05 -13.34
CA LEU A 294 -16.85 -9.61 -14.31
C LEU A 294 -17.48 -9.85 -15.69
N ALA A 295 -18.77 -10.21 -15.73
CA ALA A 295 -19.50 -10.42 -16.98
C ALA A 295 -19.57 -9.16 -17.88
N VAL A 296 -19.43 -7.96 -17.29
CA VAL A 296 -19.49 -6.69 -18.02
C VAL A 296 -18.14 -5.95 -18.04
N PHE A 297 -17.11 -6.51 -17.43
CA PHE A 297 -15.76 -5.94 -17.46
C PHE A 297 -15.15 -6.03 -18.85
N GLN A 298 -14.28 -5.08 -19.16
CA GLN A 298 -13.44 -5.17 -20.35
C GLN A 298 -12.28 -6.13 -20.08
N LYS A 299 -11.89 -6.92 -21.08
CA LYS A 299 -10.71 -7.78 -20.95
C LYS A 299 -9.45 -6.92 -20.89
N PRO A 300 -8.53 -7.18 -19.94
CA PRO A 300 -7.29 -6.45 -19.87
C PRO A 300 -6.44 -6.72 -21.12
N LEU A 301 -5.61 -5.74 -21.50
CA LEU A 301 -4.63 -5.93 -22.55
C LEU A 301 -3.56 -6.96 -22.10
N PRO A 302 -2.97 -7.70 -23.04
CA PRO A 302 -1.93 -8.70 -22.73
C PRO A 302 -0.72 -8.13 -21.98
N ALA A 303 -0.34 -6.85 -22.27
CA ALA A 303 0.73 -6.15 -21.59
C ALA A 303 0.12 -5.17 -20.54
N PRO A 304 0.52 -5.26 -19.27
CA PRO A 304 0.10 -4.29 -18.27
C PRO A 304 0.69 -2.90 -18.56
N TYR A 305 0.02 -1.87 -18.07
CA TYR A 305 0.53 -0.49 -18.14
C TYR A 305 1.86 -0.37 -17.39
N ASP A 306 2.83 0.34 -17.98
CA ASP A 306 4.14 0.63 -17.38
C ASP A 306 3.99 1.71 -16.29
N ALA A 307 3.69 1.30 -15.07
CA ALA A 307 3.34 2.16 -13.93
C ALA A 307 4.57 2.85 -13.33
N CYS A 308 5.25 3.68 -14.12
CA CYS A 308 6.44 4.43 -13.70
C CYS A 308 6.31 5.94 -13.98
N ASP A 309 7.01 6.74 -13.17
CA ASP A 309 7.23 8.16 -13.41
C ASP A 309 8.44 8.33 -14.34
N LYS A 310 8.24 8.84 -15.57
CA LYS A 310 9.28 9.02 -16.58
C LYS A 310 9.82 10.44 -16.53
N LYS A 311 11.09 10.60 -16.16
CA LYS A 311 11.77 11.90 -16.06
C LYS A 311 13.04 11.93 -16.87
N PRO A 312 13.22 12.93 -17.74
CA PRO A 312 14.53 13.19 -18.32
C PRO A 312 15.49 13.66 -17.23
N GLY A 313 16.73 13.21 -17.31
CA GLY A 313 17.80 13.59 -16.40
C GLY A 313 19.13 13.70 -17.13
N SER A 314 20.17 14.07 -16.41
CA SER A 314 21.56 14.07 -16.88
C SER A 314 22.47 13.53 -15.79
N VAL A 315 23.52 12.85 -16.19
CA VAL A 315 24.56 12.35 -15.30
C VAL A 315 25.50 13.50 -14.93
N ASN A 316 25.70 13.73 -13.63
CA ASN A 316 26.63 14.77 -13.16
C ASN A 316 28.09 14.26 -13.16
N SER A 317 29.05 15.15 -12.76
CA SER A 317 30.48 14.83 -12.66
C SER A 317 30.83 13.78 -11.59
N LEU A 318 29.90 13.45 -10.72
CA LEU A 318 30.04 12.41 -9.69
C LEU A 318 29.38 11.08 -10.11
N SER A 319 28.99 10.95 -11.38
CA SER A 319 28.25 9.78 -11.91
C SER A 319 26.94 9.52 -11.20
N LEU A 320 26.23 10.59 -10.85
CA LEU A 320 24.94 10.57 -10.18
C LEU A 320 23.85 11.17 -11.07
N VAL A 321 22.66 10.62 -10.95
CA VAL A 321 21.44 11.11 -11.60
C VAL A 321 20.42 11.43 -10.51
N ARG A 322 19.93 12.66 -10.49
CA ARG A 322 18.91 13.08 -9.55
C ARG A 322 17.52 12.64 -9.99
N TYR A 323 16.87 11.91 -9.11
CA TYR A 323 15.45 11.58 -9.23
C TYR A 323 14.70 11.97 -7.97
N ARG A 324 13.74 12.88 -8.12
CA ARG A 324 13.05 13.54 -7.00
C ARG A 324 14.08 14.23 -6.08
N LEU A 325 14.21 13.78 -4.83
CA LEU A 325 15.12 14.39 -3.84
C LEU A 325 16.39 13.57 -3.60
N ASN A 326 16.57 12.43 -4.30
CA ASN A 326 17.66 11.49 -4.07
C ASN A 326 18.54 11.36 -5.32
N ASP A 327 19.79 10.99 -5.11
CA ASP A 327 20.81 10.86 -6.16
C ASP A 327 21.21 9.38 -6.31
N TYR A 328 21.14 8.87 -7.54
CA TYR A 328 21.37 7.46 -7.88
C TYR A 328 22.58 7.32 -8.77
N SER A 329 23.48 6.39 -8.45
CA SER A 329 24.70 6.20 -9.21
C SER A 329 24.46 5.49 -10.54
N VAL A 330 25.29 5.81 -11.52
CA VAL A 330 25.37 5.14 -12.82
C VAL A 330 26.83 4.83 -13.14
N PRO A 331 27.13 3.89 -14.06
CA PRO A 331 28.51 3.63 -14.47
C PRO A 331 29.19 4.91 -14.98
N THR A 332 30.45 5.13 -14.58
CA THR A 332 31.21 6.35 -14.87
C THR A 332 31.41 6.62 -16.35
N ALA A 333 31.28 5.59 -17.19
CA ALA A 333 31.34 5.73 -18.65
C ALA A 333 30.22 6.62 -19.24
N TYR A 334 29.11 6.79 -18.50
CA TYR A 334 27.96 7.62 -18.93
C TYR A 334 27.99 9.04 -18.34
N GLY A 335 29.14 9.47 -17.79
CA GLY A 335 29.32 10.83 -17.27
C GLY A 335 28.85 11.91 -18.25
N HIS A 336 28.10 12.90 -17.78
CA HIS A 336 27.57 14.04 -18.52
C HIS A 336 26.56 13.70 -19.66
N GLN A 337 26.13 12.45 -19.77
CA GLN A 337 25.13 12.06 -20.77
C GLN A 337 23.70 12.34 -20.32
N LYS A 338 22.78 12.51 -21.28
CA LYS A 338 21.36 12.59 -21.04
C LYS A 338 20.78 11.19 -20.86
N VAL A 339 19.94 11.03 -19.84
CA VAL A 339 19.35 9.75 -19.48
C VAL A 339 17.85 9.88 -19.24
N LEU A 340 17.13 8.78 -19.33
CA LEU A 340 15.74 8.66 -18.93
C LEU A 340 15.67 7.89 -17.62
N VAL A 341 15.09 8.52 -16.60
CA VAL A 341 14.79 7.87 -15.31
C VAL A 341 13.37 7.36 -15.32
N ARG A 342 13.20 6.09 -15.01
CA ARG A 342 11.89 5.44 -14.77
C ARG A 342 11.79 5.10 -13.30
N GLY A 343 11.01 5.88 -12.56
CA GLY A 343 10.79 5.66 -11.13
C GLY A 343 9.55 4.81 -10.90
N TYR A 344 9.74 3.57 -10.48
CA TYR A 344 8.68 2.69 -10.00
C TYR A 344 8.47 2.85 -8.48
N VAL A 345 7.55 2.09 -7.93
CA VAL A 345 7.30 2.10 -6.47
C VAL A 345 8.51 1.61 -5.68
N HIS A 346 9.15 0.52 -6.12
CA HIS A 346 10.23 -0.12 -5.35
C HIS A 346 11.61 0.02 -6.00
N GLU A 347 11.68 0.46 -7.25
CA GLU A 347 12.95 0.61 -7.97
C GLU A 347 13.02 1.89 -8.80
N VAL A 348 14.25 2.28 -9.08
CA VAL A 348 14.59 3.34 -10.02
C VAL A 348 15.47 2.74 -11.11
N ILE A 349 14.99 2.81 -12.36
CA ILE A 349 15.71 2.34 -13.54
C ILE A 349 16.18 3.55 -14.31
N ILE A 350 17.48 3.55 -14.67
CA ILE A 350 18.08 4.62 -15.44
C ILE A 350 18.53 4.04 -16.78
N ALA A 351 18.12 4.68 -17.88
CA ALA A 351 18.43 4.26 -19.24
C ALA A 351 19.10 5.39 -20.04
N CYS A 352 20.07 5.03 -20.85
CA CYS A 352 20.70 5.91 -21.83
C CYS A 352 20.33 5.42 -23.24
N GLY A 353 19.51 6.18 -23.96
CA GLY A 353 18.86 5.67 -25.16
C GLY A 353 18.00 4.45 -24.90
N ALA A 354 18.28 3.34 -25.59
CA ALA A 354 17.58 2.07 -25.42
C ALA A 354 18.18 1.17 -24.31
N GLU A 355 19.37 1.49 -23.82
CA GLU A 355 20.11 0.67 -22.86
C GLU A 355 19.78 1.03 -21.44
N VAL A 356 19.48 0.02 -20.62
CA VAL A 356 19.34 0.17 -19.17
C VAL A 356 20.72 0.12 -18.54
N ILE A 357 21.19 1.25 -18.00
CA ILE A 357 22.54 1.41 -17.46
C ILE A 357 22.64 1.25 -15.95
N ALA A 358 21.52 1.40 -15.23
CA ALA A 358 21.47 1.16 -13.79
C ALA A 358 20.06 0.78 -13.32
N ARG A 359 20.02 -0.03 -12.25
CA ARG A 359 18.84 -0.36 -11.45
C ARG A 359 19.17 -0.21 -9.97
N HIS A 360 18.34 0.48 -9.23
CA HIS A 360 18.50 0.70 -7.80
C HIS A 360 17.19 0.45 -7.06
N THR A 361 17.29 -0.03 -5.84
CA THR A 361 16.16 0.06 -4.90
C THR A 361 15.82 1.53 -4.68
N ARG A 362 14.55 1.86 -4.75
CA ARG A 362 14.11 3.24 -4.57
C ARG A 362 14.21 3.67 -3.11
N SER A 363 14.87 4.78 -2.85
CA SER A 363 14.86 5.45 -1.55
C SER A 363 13.69 6.44 -1.47
N TYR A 364 12.99 6.42 -0.33
CA TYR A 364 11.97 7.40 0.07
C TYR A 364 12.48 8.41 1.10
N ALA A 365 13.75 8.32 1.45
CA ALA A 365 14.44 9.33 2.26
C ALA A 365 14.56 10.66 1.51
N ARG A 366 15.10 11.67 2.17
CA ARG A 366 15.42 12.96 1.55
C ARG A 366 16.91 13.14 1.48
N GLU A 367 17.39 13.61 0.33
CA GLU A 367 18.81 13.91 0.09
C GLU A 367 19.72 12.68 0.28
N ASP A 368 19.20 11.53 -0.05
CA ASP A 368 19.91 10.26 0.03
C ASP A 368 20.75 10.00 -1.22
N PHE A 369 21.88 9.32 -1.02
CA PHE A 369 22.78 8.88 -2.07
C PHE A 369 22.73 7.36 -2.18
N VAL A 370 22.17 6.86 -3.27
CA VAL A 370 22.06 5.42 -3.52
C VAL A 370 23.19 4.99 -4.45
N PHE A 371 24.25 4.46 -3.85
CA PHE A 371 25.43 4.02 -4.60
C PHE A 371 25.36 2.54 -4.96
N ASN A 372 25.82 2.23 -6.18
CA ASN A 372 26.29 0.89 -6.53
C ASN A 372 27.83 0.97 -6.70
N PRO A 373 28.62 0.32 -5.82
CA PRO A 373 30.06 0.35 -5.86
C PRO A 373 30.66 0.00 -7.22
N LEU A 374 30.06 -0.95 -7.93
CA LEU A 374 30.54 -1.43 -9.24
C LEU A 374 30.60 -0.29 -10.27
N HIS A 375 29.74 0.72 -10.16
CA HIS A 375 29.71 1.83 -11.10
C HIS A 375 31.00 2.67 -11.10
N TYR A 376 31.78 2.63 -10.01
CA TYR A 376 32.95 3.48 -9.79
C TYR A 376 34.27 2.73 -9.96
N LEU A 377 34.27 1.39 -10.03
CA LEU A 377 35.50 0.59 -10.02
C LEU A 377 36.43 0.92 -11.18
N ALA A 378 35.90 1.14 -12.37
CA ALA A 378 36.71 1.51 -13.54
C ALA A 378 37.44 2.86 -13.35
N LEU A 379 36.82 3.82 -12.67
CA LEU A 379 37.43 5.11 -12.33
C LEU A 379 38.46 4.96 -11.20
N ILE A 380 38.13 4.15 -10.18
CA ILE A 380 39.02 3.89 -9.03
C ILE A 380 40.27 3.12 -9.47
N GLU A 381 40.18 2.22 -10.45
CA GLU A 381 41.36 1.56 -11.06
C GLU A 381 42.35 2.56 -11.65
N GLN A 382 41.84 3.64 -12.25
CA GLN A 382 42.68 4.72 -12.77
C GLN A 382 43.21 5.65 -11.67
N LYS A 383 42.37 5.86 -10.63
CA LYS A 383 42.63 6.78 -9.50
C LYS A 383 42.72 6.00 -8.18
N THR A 384 43.69 5.10 -8.06
CA THR A 384 43.83 4.14 -6.96
C THR A 384 43.92 4.78 -5.58
N ASN A 385 44.34 6.04 -5.48
CA ASN A 385 44.35 6.78 -4.22
C ASN A 385 42.92 7.04 -3.66
N ALA A 386 41.91 6.98 -4.50
CA ALA A 386 40.52 7.16 -4.08
C ALA A 386 39.94 5.91 -3.39
N LEU A 387 40.58 4.73 -3.53
CA LEU A 387 40.09 3.46 -2.99
C LEU A 387 39.74 3.52 -1.50
N ASP A 388 40.55 4.22 -0.70
CA ASP A 388 40.40 4.27 0.76
C ASP A 388 39.36 5.28 1.25
N GLN A 389 38.93 6.21 0.39
CA GLN A 389 38.08 7.34 0.77
C GLN A 389 36.83 7.47 -0.11
N ALA A 390 36.61 6.52 -1.01
CA ALA A 390 35.47 6.57 -1.93
C ALA A 390 34.15 6.30 -1.20
N ALA A 391 33.31 7.30 -1.04
CA ALA A 391 31.99 7.17 -0.44
C ALA A 391 31.15 6.01 -1.01
N PRO A 392 31.16 5.71 -2.33
CA PRO A 392 30.46 4.56 -2.88
C PRO A 392 30.91 3.20 -2.36
N LEU A 393 32.10 3.10 -1.76
CA LEU A 393 32.65 1.85 -1.21
C LEU A 393 32.49 1.73 0.31
N ALA A 394 32.11 2.81 1.01
CA ALA A 394 32.12 2.88 2.49
C ALA A 394 31.26 1.79 3.14
N ASP A 395 30.06 1.57 2.61
CA ASP A 395 29.10 0.60 3.16
C ASP A 395 29.05 -0.71 2.37
N TRP A 396 30.02 -0.94 1.49
CA TRP A 396 30.06 -2.16 0.68
C TRP A 396 30.52 -3.37 1.50
N LYS A 397 29.58 -4.21 1.88
CA LYS A 397 29.83 -5.44 2.65
C LYS A 397 30.37 -6.53 1.72
N LEU A 398 31.68 -6.66 1.68
CA LEU A 398 32.36 -7.76 0.99
C LEU A 398 32.68 -8.89 1.95
N PRO A 399 32.73 -10.16 1.49
CA PRO A 399 33.26 -11.28 2.25
C PRO A 399 34.70 -11.02 2.76
N GLU A 400 35.07 -11.60 3.92
CA GLU A 400 36.33 -11.32 4.61
C GLU A 400 37.57 -11.65 3.76
N GLU A 401 37.44 -12.59 2.83
CA GLU A 401 38.50 -13.00 1.89
C GLU A 401 39.03 -11.83 1.07
N PHE A 402 38.16 -10.87 0.71
CA PHE A 402 38.59 -9.69 -0.05
C PHE A 402 39.47 -8.76 0.78
N ALA A 403 39.20 -8.61 2.08
CA ALA A 403 40.04 -7.82 2.98
C ALA A 403 41.43 -8.48 3.15
N THR A 404 41.43 -9.80 3.23
CA THR A 404 42.69 -10.58 3.30
C THR A 404 43.49 -10.48 1.99
N LEU A 405 42.84 -10.65 0.84
CA LEU A 405 43.48 -10.48 -0.47
C LEU A 405 44.09 -9.09 -0.62
N ARG A 406 43.35 -8.05 -0.26
CA ARG A 406 43.83 -6.66 -0.31
C ARG A 406 45.11 -6.49 0.49
N ARG A 407 45.15 -6.94 1.74
CA ARG A 407 46.34 -6.85 2.61
C ARG A 407 47.54 -7.57 1.97
N LEU A 408 47.32 -8.74 1.40
CA LEU A 408 48.39 -9.51 0.74
C LEU A 408 48.94 -8.80 -0.52
N LEU A 409 48.05 -8.25 -1.35
CA LEU A 409 48.45 -7.52 -2.55
C LEU A 409 49.18 -6.21 -2.21
N GLU A 410 48.69 -5.45 -1.24
CA GLU A 410 49.33 -4.20 -0.79
C GLU A 410 50.69 -4.49 -0.16
N ALA A 411 50.84 -5.56 0.66
CA ALA A 411 52.10 -5.94 1.25
C ALA A 411 53.15 -6.39 0.22
N ARG A 412 52.71 -7.07 -0.86
CA ARG A 412 53.62 -7.57 -1.91
C ARG A 412 54.01 -6.50 -2.95
N MET A 413 53.09 -5.60 -3.32
CA MET A 413 53.23 -4.76 -4.51
C MET A 413 52.96 -3.28 -4.23
N GLY A 414 52.69 -2.89 -2.99
CA GLY A 414 52.43 -1.50 -2.63
C GLY A 414 51.29 -0.87 -3.44
N LYS A 415 51.54 0.26 -4.10
CA LYS A 415 50.51 0.97 -4.91
C LYS A 415 49.97 0.14 -6.07
N SER A 416 50.77 -0.73 -6.66
CA SER A 416 50.34 -1.63 -7.74
C SER A 416 49.36 -2.69 -7.22
N GLY A 417 49.53 -3.13 -5.94
CA GLY A 417 48.60 -4.04 -5.30
C GLY A 417 47.20 -3.48 -5.11
N LYS A 418 47.07 -2.19 -4.87
CA LYS A 418 45.75 -1.52 -4.84
C LYS A 418 45.05 -1.61 -6.19
N ARG A 419 45.77 -1.41 -7.30
CA ARG A 419 45.21 -1.50 -8.63
C ARG A 419 44.75 -2.92 -8.94
N GLU A 420 45.60 -3.92 -8.68
CA GLU A 420 45.21 -5.33 -8.86
C GLU A 420 44.02 -5.73 -8.01
N PHE A 421 43.93 -5.25 -6.78
CA PHE A 421 42.75 -5.47 -5.94
C PHE A 421 41.49 -4.92 -6.60
N VAL A 422 41.54 -3.70 -7.13
CA VAL A 422 40.40 -3.11 -7.87
C VAL A 422 40.05 -3.93 -9.11
N GLN A 423 41.05 -4.46 -9.83
CA GLN A 423 40.81 -5.36 -10.97
C GLN A 423 40.09 -6.64 -10.55
N VAL A 424 40.44 -7.21 -9.40
CA VAL A 424 39.68 -8.35 -8.83
C VAL A 424 38.27 -7.98 -8.49
N LEU A 425 38.03 -6.81 -7.88
CA LEU A 425 36.68 -6.32 -7.61
C LEU A 425 35.87 -6.14 -8.90
N ARG A 426 36.51 -5.71 -9.99
CA ARG A 426 35.87 -5.55 -11.30
C ARG A 426 35.41 -6.88 -11.92
N LEU A 427 35.91 -8.01 -11.50
CA LEU A 427 35.34 -9.30 -11.90
C LEU A 427 33.87 -9.43 -11.53
N MET A 428 33.43 -8.75 -10.46
CA MET A 428 32.02 -8.72 -10.05
C MET A 428 31.11 -7.88 -10.99
N GLU A 429 31.68 -7.13 -11.94
CA GLU A 429 30.90 -6.51 -13.01
C GLU A 429 30.28 -7.56 -13.96
N VAL A 430 30.90 -8.77 -14.03
CA VAL A 430 30.51 -9.85 -14.94
C VAL A 430 30.09 -11.12 -14.20
N PHE A 431 30.74 -11.44 -13.10
CA PHE A 431 30.55 -12.68 -12.36
C PHE A 431 29.85 -12.47 -11.01
N LYS A 432 29.20 -13.50 -10.50
CA LYS A 432 28.52 -13.42 -9.17
C LYS A 432 29.56 -13.25 -8.07
N VAL A 433 29.19 -12.47 -7.05
CA VAL A 433 30.05 -12.23 -5.87
C VAL A 433 30.54 -13.54 -5.24
N ASP A 434 29.68 -14.53 -5.11
CA ASP A 434 30.02 -15.82 -4.50
C ASP A 434 31.08 -16.59 -5.28
N ASP A 435 31.03 -16.55 -6.63
CA ASP A 435 32.00 -17.22 -7.49
C ASP A 435 33.37 -16.54 -7.38
N VAL A 436 33.37 -15.20 -7.37
CA VAL A 436 34.59 -14.42 -7.20
C VAL A 436 35.18 -14.62 -5.80
N ALA A 437 34.37 -14.59 -4.74
CA ALA A 437 34.78 -14.81 -3.37
C ALA A 437 35.43 -16.21 -3.19
N ALA A 438 34.80 -17.24 -3.77
CA ALA A 438 35.34 -18.60 -3.72
C ALA A 438 36.65 -18.71 -4.49
N ALA A 439 36.82 -18.05 -5.63
CA ALA A 439 38.08 -18.01 -6.37
C ALA A 439 39.16 -17.23 -5.61
N VAL A 440 38.82 -16.13 -4.94
CA VAL A 440 39.72 -15.39 -4.05
C VAL A 440 40.21 -16.27 -2.92
N ARG A 441 39.32 -17.04 -2.28
CA ARG A 441 39.68 -17.99 -1.23
C ARG A 441 40.67 -19.06 -1.71
N ASP A 442 40.37 -19.63 -2.89
CA ASP A 442 41.27 -20.62 -3.51
C ASP A 442 42.64 -20.03 -3.88
N ALA A 443 42.66 -18.77 -4.36
CA ALA A 443 43.89 -18.04 -4.70
C ALA A 443 44.76 -17.82 -3.44
N ILE A 444 44.13 -17.42 -2.33
CA ILE A 444 44.83 -17.22 -1.03
C ILE A 444 45.44 -18.54 -0.54
N VAL A 445 44.68 -19.64 -0.53
CA VAL A 445 45.12 -20.95 -0.11
C VAL A 445 46.32 -21.44 -0.95
N ARG A 446 46.32 -21.17 -2.25
CA ARG A 446 47.39 -21.55 -3.18
C ARG A 446 48.58 -20.57 -3.17
N GLY A 447 48.46 -19.42 -2.49
CA GLY A 447 49.49 -18.38 -2.51
C GLY A 447 49.56 -17.59 -3.84
N ALA A 448 48.64 -17.85 -4.78
CA ALA A 448 48.56 -17.24 -6.11
C ALA A 448 47.59 -16.05 -6.09
N VAL A 449 47.96 -14.95 -5.44
CA VAL A 449 47.06 -13.81 -5.10
C VAL A 449 46.96 -12.70 -6.16
N GLY A 450 47.50 -12.90 -7.36
CA GLY A 450 47.39 -11.90 -8.45
C GLY A 450 46.04 -11.91 -9.16
N PHE A 451 45.74 -10.79 -9.87
CA PHE A 451 44.49 -10.66 -10.62
C PHE A 451 44.30 -11.78 -11.67
N ASP A 452 45.35 -12.11 -12.42
CA ASP A 452 45.27 -13.16 -13.47
C ASP A 452 44.97 -14.54 -12.86
N ALA A 453 45.52 -14.84 -11.69
CA ALA A 453 45.27 -16.10 -11.00
C ALA A 453 43.80 -16.16 -10.51
N VAL A 454 43.32 -15.12 -9.87
CA VAL A 454 41.92 -15.06 -9.43
C VAL A 454 40.96 -15.15 -10.62
N LYS A 455 41.20 -14.39 -11.71
CA LYS A 455 40.41 -14.47 -12.93
C LYS A 455 40.38 -15.87 -13.52
N HIS A 456 41.55 -16.54 -13.59
CA HIS A 456 41.63 -17.91 -14.07
C HIS A 456 40.83 -18.87 -13.21
N LEU A 457 40.92 -18.76 -11.87
CA LEU A 457 40.13 -19.58 -10.95
C LEU A 457 38.62 -19.35 -11.05
N VAL A 458 38.16 -18.09 -11.27
CA VAL A 458 36.76 -17.78 -11.56
C VAL A 458 36.31 -18.51 -12.82
N LEU A 459 37.08 -18.38 -13.92
CA LEU A 459 36.76 -19.02 -15.20
C LEU A 459 36.72 -20.56 -15.07
N CYS A 460 37.69 -21.18 -14.38
CA CYS A 460 37.68 -22.62 -14.14
C CYS A 460 36.46 -23.11 -13.35
N ARG A 461 35.89 -22.28 -12.47
CA ARG A 461 34.67 -22.59 -11.73
C ARG A 461 33.42 -22.53 -12.61
N ILE A 462 33.37 -21.57 -13.51
CA ILE A 462 32.20 -21.28 -14.35
C ILE A 462 32.18 -22.22 -15.55
N GLU A 463 33.34 -22.46 -16.17
CA GLU A 463 33.52 -23.41 -17.26
C GLU A 463 33.51 -24.85 -16.72
N ARG A 464 32.51 -25.21 -15.91
CA ARG A 464 32.23 -26.61 -15.69
C ARG A 464 32.12 -27.26 -17.04
N ARG A 465 32.93 -28.31 -17.30
CA ARG A 465 32.83 -29.12 -18.51
C ARG A 465 31.34 -29.32 -18.80
N PRO A 466 30.88 -29.01 -20.02
CA PRO A 466 29.47 -29.19 -20.34
C PRO A 466 29.06 -30.60 -19.94
N PRO A 467 27.85 -30.81 -19.41
CA PRO A 467 27.39 -32.15 -19.08
C PRO A 467 27.64 -33.03 -20.29
N ARG A 468 28.25 -34.23 -20.08
CA ARG A 468 28.50 -35.16 -21.20
C ARG A 468 27.20 -35.31 -21.93
N LEU A 469 27.20 -34.94 -23.22
CA LEU A 469 26.01 -35.11 -24.05
C LEU A 469 25.62 -36.59 -23.97
N ASP A 470 24.40 -36.90 -23.65
CA ASP A 470 23.90 -38.26 -23.76
C ASP A 470 23.86 -38.64 -25.22
N MET A 471 24.89 -39.32 -25.67
CA MET A 471 25.07 -39.70 -27.07
C MET A 471 24.01 -40.71 -27.55
N THR A 472 23.24 -41.29 -26.62
CA THR A 472 22.14 -42.18 -26.97
C THR A 472 20.98 -41.49 -27.70
N ILE A 473 20.78 -40.19 -27.49
CA ILE A 473 19.81 -39.37 -28.19
C ILE A 473 20.26 -38.93 -29.58
N TYR A 474 21.52 -39.22 -29.98
CA TYR A 474 22.06 -38.90 -31.28
C TYR A 474 22.61 -40.13 -31.98
N PRO A 475 21.79 -41.17 -32.32
CA PRO A 475 22.26 -42.45 -32.85
C PRO A 475 22.93 -42.37 -34.24
N TYR A 476 22.76 -41.25 -34.92
CA TYR A 476 23.37 -40.97 -36.25
C TYR A 476 24.78 -40.36 -36.18
N LEU A 477 25.27 -40.00 -35.02
CA LEU A 477 26.60 -39.46 -34.86
C LEU A 477 27.65 -40.60 -34.81
N PRO A 478 28.79 -40.50 -35.50
CA PRO A 478 29.84 -41.50 -35.46
C PRO A 478 30.41 -41.57 -34.03
N LYS A 479 30.57 -42.79 -33.48
CA LYS A 479 31.22 -43.02 -32.18
C LYS A 479 32.72 -42.77 -32.34
N ALA A 480 33.18 -41.57 -31.93
CA ALA A 480 34.58 -41.26 -31.85
C ALA A 480 35.14 -41.79 -30.52
N THR A 481 36.03 -42.77 -30.57
CA THR A 481 36.82 -43.20 -29.43
C THR A 481 38.10 -42.34 -29.36
N VAL A 482 38.13 -41.39 -28.42
CA VAL A 482 39.35 -40.66 -28.10
C VAL A 482 40.22 -41.52 -27.19
N ALA A 483 41.37 -41.99 -27.65
CA ALA A 483 42.33 -42.65 -26.82
C ALA A 483 42.84 -41.68 -25.77
N THR A 484 42.52 -41.94 -24.50
CA THR A 484 43.07 -41.16 -23.37
C THR A 484 44.53 -41.63 -23.14
N THR A 485 45.49 -40.79 -23.48
CA THR A 485 46.89 -41.01 -23.08
C THR A 485 47.01 -40.89 -21.57
N SER A 486 47.49 -41.88 -20.91
CA SER A 486 47.82 -41.83 -19.49
C SER A 486 49.26 -41.34 -19.28
N ALA A 487 49.54 -40.70 -18.15
CA ALA A 487 50.91 -40.28 -17.81
C ALA A 487 51.92 -41.47 -17.87
N ARG A 488 51.45 -42.71 -17.69
CA ARG A 488 52.23 -43.93 -17.85
C ARG A 488 52.77 -44.11 -19.29
N SER A 489 51.98 -43.71 -20.31
CA SER A 489 52.40 -43.85 -21.70
C SER A 489 53.58 -42.94 -22.05
N TYR A 490 53.86 -41.92 -21.24
CA TYR A 490 55.00 -41.02 -21.39
C TYR A 490 56.21 -41.42 -20.55
N MET A 491 56.02 -42.29 -19.53
CA MET A 491 57.12 -42.78 -18.71
C MET A 491 58.03 -43.71 -19.46
N ASP A 492 57.55 -44.45 -20.47
CA ASP A 492 58.35 -45.31 -21.32
C ASP A 492 59.27 -44.49 -22.25
N LEU A 493 58.94 -43.23 -22.56
CA LEU A 493 59.81 -42.31 -23.32
C LEU A 493 61.00 -41.80 -22.47
N LEU A 494 60.85 -41.76 -21.17
CA LEU A 494 61.93 -41.38 -20.23
C LEU A 494 62.89 -42.52 -19.97
N ALA A 495 62.42 -43.78 -20.06
CA ALA A 495 63.30 -44.97 -19.89
C ALA A 495 64.20 -45.22 -21.10
N GLY A 496 63.93 -44.61 -22.29
CA GLY A 496 64.75 -44.76 -23.49
C GLY A 496 65.90 -43.75 -23.62
N VAL A 497 66.13 -42.89 -22.63
CA VAL A 497 67.15 -41.79 -22.71
C VAL A 497 68.43 -42.18 -21.87
N THR A 498 68.49 -43.36 -21.31
CA THR A 498 69.70 -43.88 -20.60
C THR A 498 70.27 -45.10 -21.32
N ALA A 499 70.78 -44.83 -22.56
CA ALA A 499 71.72 -45.74 -23.21
C ALA A 499 72.77 -44.91 -23.97
#